data_55c511cb952a353df6c061d17519e764
#
_entry.id   55c511cb952a353df6c061d17519e764
#
_cell.length_a   1.000
_cell.length_b   1.000
_cell.length_c   1.000
_cell.angle_alpha   90.00
_cell.angle_beta   90.00
_cell.angle_gamma   90.00
#
_symmetry.space_group_name_H-M   'P 1'
#
loop_
_entity.id
_entity.type
_entity.pdbx_description
1 polymer ?
#
loop_
_entity_poly.entity_id
_entity_poly.type
_entity_poly.pdbx_seq_one_letter_code
_entity_poly.pdbx_strand_id
1 'polypeptide(L)'
;MSEIERLSERFWDLSLEASPSMATLLGDHRFDHQLEDLSPEFLDKSVTQLRDVASQAAALDSSAFDRQERITQAMLLSEASDALTMIETRVMVASPDPLTGPASGLLMYAGQTAAQDATQAAALYERYRLVPRLLAQALDLHKAEVAAGRTPIAANIHRVLSQVDDYLSSPIETDPFANLAGPDGWSGLDQWREDMAALAQDEIRPAFSTYRQGVEALLASARDEDHSGLCHIAGGDEIYAKMIEIFTTLPYSAQELHDIGQSQAKGIHADEFREIGQRALGTSDLAVILETLRNDPSLRYSTSEQIVAHAEEIVARSWEASADWFNLRPVGSCSVQQVPEFMAKNAPPAYYFPPSSDGSRPGTYFINTHEPGQRVRYGAEAVGFHEANPGHHFQLTLAAELSNIPEFRKRAISTAYVEGWGLYAERLADEMNLYSSDIDRLGMVSADAWRAGRLVVDTGVHALGWNRRQAVEYLEQWTAIDPQSIQTE
;
A
#
# COMPACT_ATOMS: atom_id res chain seq x y z
N MET A 1 14.92 0.20 -30.92
CA MET A 1 14.94 0.63 -29.51
C MET A 1 15.81 1.86 -29.39
N SER A 2 15.24 2.98 -28.95
CA SER A 2 15.98 4.22 -28.71
C SER A 2 16.85 4.10 -27.44
N GLU A 3 17.75 5.06 -27.22
CA GLU A 3 18.62 5.04 -26.04
C GLU A 3 17.79 5.23 -24.75
N ILE A 4 16.76 6.05 -24.78
CA ILE A 4 15.86 6.24 -23.61
C ILE A 4 15.04 4.98 -23.32
N GLU A 5 14.62 4.23 -24.33
CA GLU A 5 13.97 2.92 -24.14
C GLU A 5 14.92 1.92 -23.48
N ARG A 6 16.17 1.83 -23.94
CA ARG A 6 17.20 0.94 -23.35
C ARG A 6 17.47 1.27 -21.88
N LEU A 7 17.56 2.55 -21.53
CA LEU A 7 17.74 2.99 -20.14
C LEU A 7 16.50 2.68 -19.28
N SER A 8 15.30 2.80 -19.86
CA SER A 8 14.05 2.45 -19.20
C SER A 8 13.95 0.96 -18.89
N GLU A 9 14.33 0.09 -19.83
CA GLU A 9 14.39 -1.36 -19.60
C GLU A 9 15.39 -1.71 -18.50
N ARG A 10 16.57 -1.08 -18.54
CA ARG A 10 17.59 -1.29 -17.51
C ARG A 10 17.11 -0.84 -16.13
N PHE A 11 16.44 0.29 -16.02
CA PHE A 11 15.84 0.76 -14.76
C PHE A 11 14.81 -0.24 -14.25
N TRP A 12 13.93 -0.73 -15.15
CA TRP A 12 12.93 -1.72 -14.80
C TRP A 12 13.53 -3.02 -14.28
N ASP A 13 14.55 -3.54 -14.96
CA ASP A 13 15.27 -4.73 -14.50
C ASP A 13 15.90 -4.54 -13.11
N LEU A 14 16.51 -3.38 -12.85
CA LEU A 14 17.04 -3.05 -11.53
C LEU A 14 15.95 -3.00 -10.45
N SER A 15 14.79 -2.45 -10.76
CA SER A 15 13.65 -2.39 -9.85
C SER A 15 13.13 -3.79 -9.50
N LEU A 16 13.04 -4.68 -10.48
CA LEU A 16 12.63 -6.07 -10.26
C LEU A 16 13.69 -6.89 -9.50
N GLU A 17 14.97 -6.68 -9.78
CA GLU A 17 16.08 -7.31 -9.02
C GLU A 17 16.06 -6.86 -7.55
N ALA A 18 15.69 -5.61 -7.27
CA ALA A 18 15.60 -5.08 -5.91
C ALA A 18 14.36 -5.57 -5.14
N SER A 19 13.32 -5.99 -5.86
CA SER A 19 12.04 -6.47 -5.27
C SER A 19 11.60 -7.78 -5.91
N PRO A 20 12.32 -8.89 -5.70
CA PRO A 20 12.03 -10.19 -6.33
C PRO A 20 10.64 -10.73 -6.01
N SER A 21 10.16 -10.50 -4.78
CA SER A 21 8.82 -10.92 -4.37
C SER A 21 7.73 -10.19 -5.16
N MET A 22 7.89 -8.88 -5.37
CA MET A 22 6.98 -8.10 -6.19
C MET A 22 7.09 -8.49 -7.67
N ALA A 23 8.29 -8.79 -8.19
CA ALA A 23 8.48 -9.25 -9.56
C ALA A 23 7.61 -10.50 -9.84
N THR A 24 7.64 -11.49 -8.94
CA THR A 24 6.79 -12.69 -9.04
C THR A 24 5.30 -12.35 -9.06
N LEU A 25 4.84 -11.47 -8.18
CA LEU A 25 3.43 -11.05 -8.13
C LEU A 25 2.99 -10.28 -9.38
N LEU A 26 3.91 -9.58 -10.04
CA LEU A 26 3.68 -8.93 -11.33
C LEU A 26 3.71 -9.91 -12.51
N GLY A 27 4.08 -11.18 -12.30
CA GLY A 27 4.19 -12.20 -13.33
C GLY A 27 5.55 -12.22 -14.02
N ASP A 28 6.60 -11.63 -13.44
CA ASP A 28 7.98 -11.75 -13.91
C ASP A 28 8.74 -12.78 -13.08
N HIS A 29 8.89 -13.98 -13.63
CA HIS A 29 9.45 -15.14 -12.96
C HIS A 29 10.97 -15.27 -13.02
N ARG A 30 11.67 -14.29 -13.60
CA ARG A 30 13.15 -14.31 -13.71
C ARG A 30 13.86 -14.34 -12.36
N PHE A 31 13.20 -13.79 -11.34
CA PHE A 31 13.75 -13.61 -10.00
C PHE A 31 13.10 -14.52 -8.94
N ASP A 32 12.32 -15.52 -9.33
CA ASP A 32 11.59 -16.40 -8.41
C ASP A 32 12.47 -17.12 -7.38
N HIS A 33 13.75 -17.34 -7.68
CA HIS A 33 14.73 -17.97 -6.80
C HIS A 33 15.43 -16.98 -5.84
N GLN A 34 15.15 -15.68 -5.96
CA GLN A 34 15.76 -14.63 -5.15
C GLN A 34 14.77 -14.09 -4.12
N LEU A 35 15.32 -13.51 -3.06
CA LEU A 35 14.60 -12.75 -2.05
C LEU A 35 15.31 -11.41 -1.87
N GLU A 36 14.58 -10.40 -1.39
CA GLU A 36 15.13 -9.07 -1.09
C GLU A 36 16.46 -9.17 -0.34
N ASP A 37 17.39 -8.28 -0.66
CA ASP A 37 18.71 -8.24 -0.06
C ASP A 37 18.98 -6.86 0.55
N LEU A 38 19.11 -6.81 1.88
CA LEU A 38 19.39 -5.59 2.63
C LEU A 38 20.88 -5.46 3.01
N SER A 39 21.77 -6.27 2.40
CA SER A 39 23.20 -6.17 2.63
C SER A 39 23.76 -4.81 2.16
N PRO A 40 24.75 -4.26 2.84
CA PRO A 40 25.43 -3.04 2.38
C PRO A 40 25.96 -3.18 0.95
N GLU A 41 26.49 -4.33 0.59
CA GLU A 41 27.04 -4.62 -0.74
C GLU A 41 25.99 -4.52 -1.83
N PHE A 42 24.77 -5.07 -1.61
CA PHE A 42 23.66 -4.98 -2.55
C PHE A 42 23.15 -3.55 -2.66
N LEU A 43 22.97 -2.86 -1.54
CA LEU A 43 22.50 -1.47 -1.51
C LEU A 43 23.48 -0.54 -2.22
N ASP A 44 24.78 -0.66 -1.98
CA ASP A 44 25.83 0.14 -2.66
C ASP A 44 25.89 -0.13 -4.15
N LYS A 45 25.73 -1.40 -4.57
CA LYS A 45 25.59 -1.79 -5.98
C LYS A 45 24.37 -1.10 -6.61
N SER A 46 23.22 -1.17 -5.95
CA SER A 46 21.97 -0.58 -6.44
C SER A 46 22.08 0.94 -6.59
N VAL A 47 22.64 1.63 -5.60
CA VAL A 47 22.91 3.08 -5.67
C VAL A 47 23.81 3.41 -6.86
N THR A 48 24.89 2.65 -7.08
CA THR A 48 25.80 2.88 -8.20
C THR A 48 25.11 2.72 -9.54
N GLN A 49 24.30 1.67 -9.69
CA GLN A 49 23.58 1.37 -10.92
C GLN A 49 22.46 2.39 -11.22
N LEU A 50 21.71 2.80 -10.19
CA LEU A 50 20.66 3.82 -10.34
C LEU A 50 21.24 5.19 -10.70
N ARG A 51 22.36 5.59 -10.07
CA ARG A 51 23.07 6.84 -10.43
C ARG A 51 23.59 6.82 -11.85
N ASP A 52 24.07 5.68 -12.33
CA ASP A 52 24.53 5.53 -13.70
C ASP A 52 23.37 5.65 -14.70
N VAL A 53 22.23 5.00 -14.45
CA VAL A 53 21.02 5.17 -15.27
C VAL A 53 20.55 6.62 -15.30
N ALA A 54 20.43 7.26 -14.13
CA ALA A 54 20.00 8.65 -14.03
C ALA A 54 20.96 9.61 -14.76
N SER A 55 22.28 9.41 -14.60
CA SER A 55 23.29 10.23 -15.27
C SER A 55 23.23 10.08 -16.79
N GLN A 56 23.10 8.86 -17.30
CA GLN A 56 22.97 8.62 -18.74
C GLN A 56 21.67 9.23 -19.28
N ALA A 57 20.54 9.05 -18.57
CA ALA A 57 19.25 9.62 -18.96
C ALA A 57 19.29 11.16 -19.00
N ALA A 58 19.93 11.79 -18.02
CA ALA A 58 20.07 13.25 -17.97
C ALA A 58 20.97 13.82 -19.09
N ALA A 59 21.93 13.04 -19.58
CA ALA A 59 22.84 13.43 -20.66
C ALA A 59 22.20 13.36 -22.06
N LEU A 60 21.04 12.72 -22.21
CA LEU A 60 20.35 12.64 -23.49
C LEU A 60 19.78 13.98 -23.92
N ASP A 61 20.06 14.39 -25.16
CA ASP A 61 19.47 15.58 -25.76
C ASP A 61 17.99 15.35 -26.09
N SER A 62 17.11 15.93 -25.28
CA SER A 62 15.66 15.84 -25.45
C SER A 62 15.10 16.71 -26.59
N SER A 63 15.94 17.50 -27.29
CA SER A 63 15.48 18.40 -28.37
C SER A 63 14.92 17.62 -29.56
N ALA A 64 15.46 16.41 -29.81
CA ALA A 64 15.00 15.51 -30.86
C ALA A 64 13.90 14.54 -30.43
N PHE A 65 13.54 14.51 -29.14
CA PHE A 65 12.55 13.60 -28.60
C PHE A 65 11.12 13.99 -28.98
N ASP A 66 10.30 13.00 -29.23
CA ASP A 66 8.86 13.21 -29.29
C ASP A 66 8.28 13.48 -27.88
N ARG A 67 6.96 13.67 -27.80
CA ARG A 67 6.29 13.94 -26.52
C ARG A 67 6.42 12.77 -25.53
N GLN A 68 6.32 11.54 -26.02
CA GLN A 68 6.36 10.35 -25.18
C GLN A 68 7.77 10.07 -24.67
N GLU A 69 8.78 10.26 -25.48
CA GLU A 69 10.18 10.12 -25.09
C GLU A 69 10.57 11.17 -24.02
N ARG A 70 10.11 12.43 -24.14
CA ARG A 70 10.32 13.46 -23.11
C ARG A 70 9.65 13.10 -21.77
N ILE A 71 8.42 12.57 -21.81
CA ILE A 71 7.74 12.09 -20.60
C ILE A 71 8.50 10.91 -20.01
N THR A 72 8.95 9.96 -20.84
CA THR A 72 9.74 8.81 -20.38
C THR A 72 11.04 9.25 -19.69
N GLN A 73 11.76 10.23 -20.27
CA GLN A 73 12.97 10.75 -19.66
C GLN A 73 12.70 11.43 -18.31
N ALA A 74 11.68 12.27 -18.23
CA ALA A 74 11.31 12.95 -16.99
C ALA A 74 10.90 11.97 -15.89
N MET A 75 10.07 10.98 -16.22
CA MET A 75 9.66 9.94 -15.27
C MET A 75 10.84 9.07 -14.84
N LEU A 76 11.72 8.65 -15.76
CA LEU A 76 12.88 7.85 -15.43
C LEU A 76 13.81 8.57 -14.45
N LEU A 77 14.03 9.87 -14.64
CA LEU A 77 14.84 10.68 -13.75
C LEU A 77 14.20 10.83 -12.36
N SER A 78 12.88 11.04 -12.30
CA SER A 78 12.12 11.11 -11.06
C SER A 78 12.19 9.79 -10.29
N GLU A 79 11.79 8.69 -10.92
CA GLU A 79 11.75 7.36 -10.30
C GLU A 79 13.15 6.89 -9.83
N ALA A 80 14.19 7.18 -10.62
CA ALA A 80 15.56 6.86 -10.21
C ALA A 80 16.02 7.71 -9.00
N SER A 81 15.64 8.99 -8.94
CA SER A 81 15.89 9.87 -7.80
C SER A 81 15.17 9.41 -6.55
N ASP A 82 13.90 9.02 -6.69
CA ASP A 82 13.08 8.53 -5.59
C ASP A 82 13.63 7.22 -5.02
N ALA A 83 13.99 6.28 -5.91
CA ALA A 83 14.62 5.02 -5.52
C ALA A 83 15.96 5.25 -4.76
N LEU A 84 16.80 6.16 -5.24
CA LEU A 84 18.04 6.56 -4.57
C LEU A 84 17.75 7.13 -3.18
N THR A 85 16.78 8.03 -3.08
CA THR A 85 16.39 8.66 -1.81
C THR A 85 15.85 7.64 -0.81
N MET A 86 15.04 6.68 -1.25
CA MET A 86 14.53 5.60 -0.39
C MET A 86 15.65 4.72 0.15
N ILE A 87 16.65 4.36 -0.69
CA ILE A 87 17.83 3.59 -0.25
C ILE A 87 18.67 4.40 0.72
N GLU A 88 18.95 5.67 0.43
CA GLU A 88 19.82 6.54 1.24
C GLU A 88 19.20 6.86 2.60
N THR A 89 17.90 7.14 2.65
CA THR A 89 17.19 7.45 3.90
C THR A 89 16.87 6.21 4.72
N ARG A 90 16.72 5.04 4.05
CA ARG A 90 16.32 3.74 4.65
C ARG A 90 14.98 3.81 5.40
N VAL A 91 14.17 4.84 5.17
CA VAL A 91 12.97 5.14 5.97
C VAL A 91 12.00 3.95 6.05
N MET A 92 11.86 3.17 4.98
CA MET A 92 10.95 2.02 4.93
C MET A 92 11.46 0.79 5.70
N VAL A 93 12.74 0.73 6.01
CA VAL A 93 13.36 -0.45 6.65
C VAL A 93 14.15 -0.08 7.90
N ALA A 94 14.18 1.18 8.28
CA ALA A 94 14.96 1.70 9.42
C ALA A 94 14.49 1.13 10.76
N SER A 95 13.20 0.85 10.91
CA SER A 95 12.61 0.32 12.14
C SER A 95 11.66 -0.85 11.86
N PRO A 96 11.41 -1.70 12.86
CA PRO A 96 10.34 -2.69 12.75
C PRO A 96 9.01 -2.00 12.48
N ASP A 97 8.31 -2.43 11.44
CA ASP A 97 7.01 -1.90 11.06
C ASP A 97 6.01 -3.03 10.76
N PRO A 98 4.77 -2.97 11.29
CA PRO A 98 3.78 -4.04 11.14
C PRO A 98 3.12 -4.11 9.76
N LEU A 99 3.28 -3.09 8.90
CA LEU A 99 2.70 -3.04 7.55
C LEU A 99 3.76 -3.21 6.46
N THR A 100 4.83 -2.44 6.53
CA THR A 100 5.85 -2.33 5.47
C THR A 100 7.18 -2.99 5.82
N GLY A 101 7.33 -3.46 7.06
CA GLY A 101 8.57 -4.10 7.53
C GLY A 101 8.85 -5.44 6.84
N PRO A 102 10.13 -5.87 6.77
CA PRO A 102 10.52 -7.12 6.09
C PRO A 102 9.79 -8.37 6.58
N ALA A 103 9.54 -8.49 7.89
CA ALA A 103 8.80 -9.63 8.45
C ALA A 103 7.34 -9.67 8.00
N SER A 104 6.68 -8.50 8.00
CA SER A 104 5.29 -8.36 7.56
C SER A 104 5.15 -8.60 6.06
N GLY A 105 6.08 -8.05 5.25
CA GLY A 105 6.16 -8.28 3.82
C GLY A 105 6.31 -9.76 3.47
N LEU A 106 7.20 -10.49 4.16
CA LEU A 106 7.38 -11.92 3.96
C LEU A 106 6.07 -12.71 4.16
N LEU A 107 5.34 -12.46 5.23
CA LEU A 107 4.07 -13.13 5.53
C LEU A 107 2.98 -12.79 4.49
N MET A 108 2.92 -11.52 4.09
CA MET A 108 1.95 -11.03 3.10
C MET A 108 2.21 -11.64 1.71
N TYR A 109 3.45 -11.58 1.24
CA TYR A 109 3.80 -12.07 -0.11
C TYR A 109 3.72 -13.59 -0.22
N ALA A 110 4.14 -14.34 0.82
CA ALA A 110 4.00 -15.79 0.82
C ALA A 110 2.53 -16.21 0.62
N GLY A 111 1.60 -15.57 1.32
CA GLY A 111 0.17 -15.87 1.18
C GLY A 111 -0.45 -15.57 -0.19
N GLN A 112 0.24 -14.81 -1.04
CA GLN A 112 -0.21 -14.43 -2.39
C GLN A 112 0.60 -15.11 -3.51
N THR A 113 1.66 -15.85 -3.17
CA THR A 113 2.56 -16.50 -4.12
C THR A 113 2.05 -17.89 -4.48
N ALA A 114 2.10 -18.23 -5.78
CA ALA A 114 1.75 -19.54 -6.30
C ALA A 114 2.78 -19.99 -7.34
N ALA A 115 3.05 -21.31 -7.40
CA ALA A 115 3.84 -21.89 -8.48
C ALA A 115 2.93 -22.43 -9.58
N GLN A 116 3.21 -22.06 -10.84
CA GLN A 116 2.46 -22.51 -12.00
C GLN A 116 3.00 -23.85 -12.57
N ASP A 117 4.29 -24.14 -12.34
CA ASP A 117 4.98 -25.32 -12.82
C ASP A 117 6.06 -25.80 -11.83
N ALA A 118 6.67 -26.95 -12.13
CA ALA A 118 7.71 -27.54 -11.32
C ALA A 118 8.98 -26.67 -11.21
N THR A 119 9.27 -25.87 -12.22
CA THR A 119 10.45 -24.98 -12.24
C THR A 119 10.25 -23.83 -11.27
N GLN A 120 9.08 -23.21 -11.31
CA GLN A 120 8.71 -22.17 -10.37
C GLN A 120 8.63 -22.71 -8.92
N ALA A 121 8.06 -23.90 -8.72
CA ALA A 121 8.03 -24.55 -7.41
C ALA A 121 9.44 -24.74 -6.83
N ALA A 122 10.40 -25.22 -7.64
CA ALA A 122 11.78 -25.35 -7.22
C ALA A 122 12.43 -23.97 -6.92
N ALA A 123 12.17 -22.97 -7.74
CA ALA A 123 12.69 -21.61 -7.53
C ALA A 123 12.15 -20.98 -6.23
N LEU A 124 10.87 -21.14 -5.94
CA LEU A 124 10.25 -20.64 -4.69
C LEU A 124 10.82 -21.36 -3.44
N TYR A 125 11.14 -22.65 -3.52
CA TYR A 125 11.84 -23.33 -2.45
C TYR A 125 13.21 -22.67 -2.17
N GLU A 126 14.01 -22.41 -3.20
CA GLU A 126 15.29 -21.72 -3.06
C GLU A 126 15.14 -20.29 -2.53
N ARG A 127 14.08 -19.57 -2.94
CA ARG A 127 13.75 -18.23 -2.38
C ARG A 127 13.55 -18.29 -0.88
N TYR A 128 12.64 -19.14 -0.41
CA TYR A 128 12.25 -19.13 1.00
C TYR A 128 13.33 -19.68 1.94
N ARG A 129 14.32 -20.43 1.44
CA ARG A 129 15.57 -20.73 2.17
C ARG A 129 16.39 -19.48 2.52
N LEU A 130 16.13 -18.34 1.87
CA LEU A 130 16.81 -17.08 2.12
C LEU A 130 16.13 -16.25 3.24
N VAL A 131 14.98 -16.67 3.74
CA VAL A 131 14.26 -15.93 4.81
C VAL A 131 15.12 -15.68 6.05
N PRO A 132 15.91 -16.68 6.57
CA PRO A 132 16.79 -16.41 7.70
C PRO A 132 17.80 -15.30 7.43
N ARG A 133 18.34 -15.23 6.21
CA ARG A 133 19.27 -14.15 5.79
C ARG A 133 18.59 -12.79 5.84
N LEU A 134 17.42 -12.65 5.22
CA LEU A 134 16.71 -11.37 5.15
C LEU A 134 16.34 -10.85 6.54
N LEU A 135 15.82 -11.71 7.42
CA LEU A 135 15.47 -11.33 8.79
C LEU A 135 16.69 -10.92 9.62
N ALA A 136 17.84 -11.59 9.43
CA ALA A 136 19.09 -11.21 10.08
C ALA A 136 19.58 -9.83 9.59
N GLN A 137 19.59 -9.59 8.28
CA GLN A 137 19.95 -8.30 7.68
C GLN A 137 19.04 -7.17 8.16
N ALA A 138 17.71 -7.41 8.21
CA ALA A 138 16.76 -6.44 8.74
C ALA A 138 17.07 -6.07 10.20
N LEU A 139 17.33 -7.06 11.04
CA LEU A 139 17.64 -6.83 12.45
C LEU A 139 18.96 -6.06 12.63
N ASP A 140 19.98 -6.37 11.83
CA ASP A 140 21.26 -5.66 11.89
C ASP A 140 21.10 -4.21 11.41
N LEU A 141 20.26 -3.97 10.41
CA LEU A 141 19.90 -2.63 9.96
C LEU A 141 19.18 -1.86 11.07
N HIS A 142 18.17 -2.44 11.72
CA HIS A 142 17.48 -1.78 12.84
C HIS A 142 18.43 -1.39 13.97
N LYS A 143 19.38 -2.26 14.33
CA LYS A 143 20.41 -1.94 15.35
C LYS A 143 21.32 -0.80 14.91
N ALA A 144 21.73 -0.78 13.63
CA ALA A 144 22.55 0.29 13.08
C ALA A 144 21.81 1.64 13.08
N GLU A 145 20.52 1.63 12.76
CA GLU A 145 19.68 2.82 12.79
C GLU A 145 19.51 3.37 14.23
N VAL A 146 19.28 2.49 15.21
CA VAL A 146 19.25 2.87 16.63
C VAL A 146 20.59 3.49 17.06
N ALA A 147 21.72 2.90 16.67
CA ALA A 147 23.04 3.44 16.97
C ALA A 147 23.28 4.82 16.30
N ALA A 148 22.61 5.09 15.17
CA ALA A 148 22.64 6.37 14.47
C ALA A 148 21.64 7.40 15.04
N GLY A 149 20.91 7.08 16.11
CA GLY A 149 19.92 7.96 16.75
C GLY A 149 18.54 7.96 16.07
N ARG A 150 18.29 7.02 15.15
CA ARG A 150 16.97 6.79 14.52
C ARG A 150 16.26 5.64 15.22
N THR A 151 15.71 5.94 16.38
CA THR A 151 15.11 4.96 17.28
C THR A 151 13.66 4.63 16.86
N PRO A 152 13.20 3.36 17.00
CA PRO A 152 11.84 2.94 16.70
C PRO A 152 10.83 3.48 17.72
N ILE A 153 9.55 3.30 17.42
CA ILE A 153 8.44 3.61 18.32
C ILE A 153 8.02 2.34 19.06
N ALA A 154 7.85 2.40 20.38
CA ALA A 154 7.50 1.25 21.21
C ALA A 154 6.18 0.58 20.77
N ALA A 155 5.18 1.37 20.38
CA ALA A 155 3.90 0.86 19.91
C ALA A 155 4.06 -0.01 18.63
N ASN A 156 4.88 0.40 17.67
CA ASN A 156 5.14 -0.38 16.46
C ASN A 156 5.90 -1.67 16.78
N ILE A 157 6.88 -1.62 17.67
CA ILE A 157 7.56 -2.83 18.16
C ILE A 157 6.54 -3.81 18.74
N HIS A 158 5.65 -3.37 19.62
CA HIS A 158 4.65 -4.25 20.23
C HIS A 158 3.71 -4.88 19.18
N ARG A 159 3.32 -4.12 18.15
CA ARG A 159 2.50 -4.64 17.03
C ARG A 159 3.25 -5.72 16.22
N VAL A 160 4.52 -5.47 15.90
CA VAL A 160 5.37 -6.47 15.20
C VAL A 160 5.57 -7.72 16.04
N LEU A 161 5.83 -7.58 17.35
CA LEU A 161 5.94 -8.71 18.26
C LEU A 161 4.65 -9.54 18.29
N SER A 162 3.48 -8.88 18.41
CA SER A 162 2.19 -9.57 18.38
C SER A 162 1.98 -10.31 17.06
N GLN A 163 2.28 -9.69 15.93
CA GLN A 163 2.14 -10.30 14.60
C GLN A 163 3.05 -11.53 14.44
N VAL A 164 4.29 -11.44 14.91
CA VAL A 164 5.24 -12.56 14.86
C VAL A 164 4.82 -13.66 15.86
N ASP A 165 4.32 -13.32 17.04
CA ASP A 165 3.80 -14.28 18.02
C ASP A 165 2.56 -15.02 17.48
N ASP A 166 1.65 -14.32 16.82
CA ASP A 166 0.48 -14.92 16.14
C ASP A 166 0.93 -15.91 15.05
N TYR A 167 1.92 -15.53 14.22
CA TYR A 167 2.51 -16.42 13.22
C TYR A 167 3.15 -17.66 13.85
N LEU A 168 4.02 -17.49 14.85
CA LEU A 168 4.73 -18.59 15.48
C LEU A 168 3.81 -19.55 16.25
N SER A 169 2.68 -19.06 16.76
CA SER A 169 1.69 -19.89 17.48
C SER A 169 0.70 -20.59 16.54
N SER A 170 0.64 -20.20 15.25
CA SER A 170 -0.26 -20.82 14.28
C SER A 170 0.17 -22.27 13.97
N PRO A 171 -0.78 -23.20 13.66
CA PRO A 171 -0.45 -24.54 13.22
C PRO A 171 0.35 -24.52 11.91
N ILE A 172 1.23 -25.50 11.71
CA ILE A 172 2.02 -25.63 10.47
C ILE A 172 1.12 -25.81 9.24
N GLU A 173 -0.05 -26.41 9.43
CA GLU A 173 -1.05 -26.64 8.39
C GLU A 173 -1.65 -25.32 7.85
N THR A 174 -1.50 -24.21 8.56
CA THR A 174 -1.95 -22.88 8.14
C THR A 174 -0.79 -21.93 7.85
N ASP A 175 0.44 -22.40 7.93
CA ASP A 175 1.65 -21.62 7.68
C ASP A 175 1.70 -21.14 6.21
N PRO A 176 1.84 -19.84 5.93
CA PRO A 176 1.81 -19.32 4.56
C PRO A 176 2.96 -19.85 3.69
N PHE A 177 4.11 -20.18 4.27
CA PHE A 177 5.23 -20.76 3.51
C PHE A 177 5.03 -22.26 3.25
N ALA A 178 4.38 -23.01 4.14
CA ALA A 178 4.09 -24.41 3.97
C ALA A 178 2.90 -24.65 3.01
N ASN A 179 2.01 -23.69 2.86
CA ASN A 179 0.75 -23.83 2.13
C ASN A 179 0.69 -23.04 0.82
N LEU A 180 1.84 -22.79 0.20
CA LEU A 180 1.88 -22.16 -1.13
C LEU A 180 1.07 -22.99 -2.13
N ALA A 181 0.32 -22.31 -2.99
CA ALA A 181 -0.34 -22.96 -4.11
C ALA A 181 0.70 -23.51 -5.09
N GLY A 182 0.62 -24.79 -5.38
CA GLY A 182 1.51 -25.49 -6.32
C GLY A 182 0.79 -25.87 -7.60
N PRO A 183 1.53 -26.38 -8.62
CA PRO A 183 0.99 -26.70 -9.93
C PRO A 183 -0.08 -27.80 -9.86
N ASP A 184 -1.20 -27.59 -10.52
CA ASP A 184 -2.28 -28.55 -10.63
C ASP A 184 -1.84 -29.82 -11.37
N GLY A 185 -2.13 -31.01 -10.80
CA GLY A 185 -1.84 -32.31 -11.42
C GLY A 185 -0.34 -32.66 -11.49
N TRP A 186 0.54 -31.90 -10.88
CA TRP A 186 1.95 -32.21 -10.84
C TRP A 186 2.26 -33.35 -9.86
N SER A 187 2.91 -34.40 -10.34
CA SER A 187 3.23 -35.59 -9.51
C SER A 187 4.23 -35.33 -8.38
N GLY A 188 4.94 -34.22 -8.39
CA GLY A 188 5.88 -33.82 -7.34
C GLY A 188 5.26 -32.93 -6.24
N LEU A 189 3.96 -32.58 -6.35
CA LEU A 189 3.31 -31.60 -5.48
C LEU A 189 3.34 -32.00 -4.00
N ASP A 190 3.07 -33.25 -3.69
CA ASP A 190 3.05 -33.73 -2.29
C ASP A 190 4.45 -33.65 -1.66
N GLN A 191 5.48 -34.09 -2.38
CA GLN A 191 6.85 -33.99 -1.90
C GLN A 191 7.29 -32.54 -1.72
N TRP A 192 6.97 -31.68 -2.68
CA TRP A 192 7.29 -30.25 -2.58
C TRP A 192 6.61 -29.59 -1.37
N ARG A 193 5.35 -29.93 -1.08
CA ARG A 193 4.65 -29.45 0.12
C ARG A 193 5.28 -29.95 1.42
N GLU A 194 5.72 -31.21 1.45
CA GLU A 194 6.47 -31.77 2.58
C GLU A 194 7.80 -31.02 2.78
N ASP A 195 8.53 -30.73 1.69
CA ASP A 195 9.80 -30.00 1.74
C ASP A 195 9.57 -28.55 2.22
N MET A 196 8.51 -27.87 1.74
CA MET A 196 8.14 -26.52 2.17
C MET A 196 7.72 -26.48 3.64
N ALA A 197 6.95 -27.48 4.10
CA ALA A 197 6.57 -27.59 5.51
C ALA A 197 7.79 -27.84 6.42
N ALA A 198 8.72 -28.68 6.00
CA ALA A 198 9.99 -28.89 6.70
C ALA A 198 10.83 -27.61 6.75
N LEU A 199 10.96 -26.92 5.63
CA LEU A 199 11.66 -25.62 5.56
C LEU A 199 11.03 -24.58 6.50
N ALA A 200 9.70 -24.47 6.50
CA ALA A 200 8.97 -23.58 7.40
C ALA A 200 9.24 -23.92 8.87
N GLN A 201 9.16 -25.20 9.23
CA GLN A 201 9.34 -25.67 10.59
C GLN A 201 10.78 -25.54 11.08
N ASP A 202 11.76 -25.93 10.26
CA ASP A 202 13.15 -26.11 10.69
C ASP A 202 14.06 -24.90 10.48
N GLU A 203 13.71 -24.00 9.55
CA GLU A 203 14.52 -22.85 9.20
C GLU A 203 13.77 -21.53 9.36
N ILE A 204 12.55 -21.37 8.79
CA ILE A 204 11.85 -20.09 8.74
C ILE A 204 11.34 -19.68 10.13
N ARG A 205 10.57 -20.55 10.82
CA ARG A 205 10.05 -20.26 12.18
C ARG A 205 11.14 -19.98 13.19
N PRO A 206 12.26 -20.72 13.25
CA PRO A 206 13.40 -20.38 14.10
C PRO A 206 14.00 -19.00 13.77
N ALA A 207 14.06 -18.62 12.49
CA ALA A 207 14.53 -17.29 12.08
C ALA A 207 13.59 -16.18 12.55
N PHE A 208 12.27 -16.36 12.40
CA PHE A 208 11.27 -15.43 12.96
C PHE A 208 11.36 -15.33 14.49
N SER A 209 11.60 -16.45 15.19
CA SER A 209 11.80 -16.43 16.64
C SER A 209 13.05 -15.64 17.04
N THR A 210 14.15 -15.79 16.28
CA THR A 210 15.38 -15.00 16.48
C THR A 210 15.17 -13.53 16.20
N TYR A 211 14.47 -13.19 15.10
CA TYR A 211 14.09 -11.82 14.74
C TYR A 211 13.24 -11.19 15.86
N ARG A 212 12.22 -11.90 16.32
CA ARG A 212 11.35 -11.49 17.43
C ARG A 212 12.15 -11.06 18.68
N GLN A 213 13.09 -11.92 19.11
CA GLN A 213 13.95 -11.63 20.27
C GLN A 213 14.79 -10.38 20.04
N GLY A 214 15.33 -10.21 18.83
CA GLY A 214 16.11 -9.03 18.45
C GLY A 214 15.27 -7.76 18.44
N VAL A 215 14.04 -7.82 17.91
CA VAL A 215 13.09 -6.70 17.88
C VAL A 215 12.65 -6.32 19.30
N GLU A 216 12.37 -7.30 20.18
CA GLU A 216 12.04 -7.05 21.58
C GLU A 216 13.16 -6.29 22.32
N ALA A 217 14.41 -6.61 22.02
CA ALA A 217 15.56 -5.91 22.64
C ALA A 217 15.63 -4.42 22.25
N LEU A 218 15.05 -4.01 21.11
CA LEU A 218 15.01 -2.61 20.69
C LEU A 218 14.08 -1.74 21.55
N LEU A 219 13.18 -2.35 22.36
CA LEU A 219 12.34 -1.61 23.31
C LEU A 219 13.16 -0.77 24.28
N ALA A 220 14.37 -1.19 24.62
CA ALA A 220 15.25 -0.45 25.50
C ALA A 220 15.64 0.94 24.97
N SER A 221 15.55 1.15 23.65
CA SER A 221 15.90 2.39 22.95
C SER A 221 14.68 3.02 22.26
N ALA A 222 13.50 2.44 22.41
CA ALA A 222 12.31 2.89 21.72
C ALA A 222 11.77 4.20 22.29
N ARG A 223 11.18 5.01 21.41
CA ARG A 223 10.45 6.24 21.76
C ARG A 223 9.02 5.89 22.17
N ASP A 224 8.44 6.73 23.00
CA ASP A 224 7.02 6.66 23.36
C ASP A 224 6.11 7.30 22.29
N GLU A 225 4.79 7.24 22.51
CA GLU A 225 3.79 7.79 21.60
C GLU A 225 3.74 9.34 21.61
N ASP A 226 4.28 9.99 22.62
CA ASP A 226 4.39 11.45 22.66
C ASP A 226 5.49 11.98 21.72
N HIS A 227 6.42 11.11 21.33
CA HIS A 227 7.56 11.43 20.46
C HIS A 227 7.58 10.54 19.20
N SER A 228 6.41 10.25 18.62
CA SER A 228 6.31 9.30 17.51
C SER A 228 6.83 9.84 16.17
N GLY A 229 6.79 11.15 15.94
CA GLY A 229 7.16 11.78 14.66
C GLY A 229 8.63 11.63 14.26
N LEU A 230 8.91 11.79 12.96
CA LEU A 230 10.27 11.81 12.43
C LEU A 230 11.09 12.99 12.96
N CYS A 231 10.45 14.13 13.29
CA CYS A 231 11.12 15.28 13.94
C CYS A 231 11.82 14.94 15.27
N HIS A 232 11.56 13.77 15.84
CA HIS A 232 12.20 13.30 17.08
C HIS A 232 13.38 12.34 16.87
N ILE A 233 13.81 12.12 15.62
CA ILE A 233 14.97 11.27 15.29
C ILE A 233 16.06 12.06 14.59
N ALA A 234 17.29 11.56 14.62
CA ALA A 234 18.41 12.21 13.96
C ALA A 234 18.21 12.32 12.44
N GLY A 235 18.23 13.53 11.89
CA GLY A 235 18.00 13.82 10.47
C GLY A 235 16.55 13.66 10.02
N GLY A 236 15.61 13.52 10.97
CA GLY A 236 14.20 13.24 10.66
C GLY A 236 13.51 14.34 9.86
N ASP A 237 13.81 15.61 10.11
CA ASP A 237 13.25 16.74 9.35
C ASP A 237 13.65 16.67 7.87
N GLU A 238 14.92 16.35 7.58
CA GLU A 238 15.42 16.20 6.21
C GLU A 238 14.80 14.96 5.52
N ILE A 239 14.70 13.86 6.26
CA ILE A 239 14.02 12.64 5.75
C ILE A 239 12.59 12.96 5.42
N TYR A 240 11.85 13.63 6.30
CA TYR A 240 10.43 13.94 6.08
C TYR A 240 10.22 14.89 4.90
N ALA A 241 11.07 15.91 4.74
CA ALA A 241 11.02 16.79 3.59
C ALA A 241 11.20 16.03 2.26
N LYS A 242 12.13 15.07 2.21
CA LYS A 242 12.30 14.20 1.04
C LYS A 242 11.09 13.29 0.80
N MET A 243 10.47 12.76 1.87
CA MET A 243 9.24 11.97 1.73
C MET A 243 8.09 12.80 1.17
N ILE A 244 7.93 14.04 1.62
CA ILE A 244 6.95 14.97 1.03
C ILE A 244 7.18 15.09 -0.49
N GLU A 245 8.40 15.32 -0.93
CA GLU A 245 8.72 15.45 -2.36
C GLU A 245 8.41 14.17 -3.15
N ILE A 246 8.79 13.01 -2.63
CA ILE A 246 8.50 11.71 -3.27
C ILE A 246 7.00 11.48 -3.38
N PHE A 247 6.26 11.62 -2.27
CA PHE A 247 4.84 11.24 -2.25
C PHE A 247 3.91 12.28 -2.87
N THR A 248 4.30 13.54 -2.93
CA THR A 248 3.52 14.61 -3.58
C THR A 248 4.00 14.95 -4.99
N THR A 249 5.21 14.55 -5.36
CA THR A 249 5.93 14.96 -6.59
C THR A 249 6.18 16.47 -6.67
N LEU A 250 6.05 17.21 -5.57
CA LEU A 250 6.13 18.66 -5.51
C LEU A 250 6.93 19.12 -4.29
N PRO A 251 7.62 20.27 -4.37
CA PRO A 251 8.47 20.75 -3.30
C PRO A 251 7.66 21.52 -2.22
N TYR A 252 6.60 20.91 -1.72
CA TYR A 252 5.82 21.48 -0.61
C TYR A 252 6.61 21.40 0.70
N SER A 253 6.44 22.42 1.55
CA SER A 253 6.78 22.32 2.96
C SER A 253 5.70 21.56 3.75
N ALA A 254 6.07 20.97 4.88
CA ALA A 254 5.11 20.36 5.79
C ALA A 254 4.02 21.35 6.24
N GLN A 255 4.37 22.63 6.47
CA GLN A 255 3.43 23.65 6.89
C GLN A 255 2.39 23.95 5.79
N GLU A 256 2.81 24.06 4.51
CA GLU A 256 1.89 24.28 3.40
C GLU A 256 0.89 23.11 3.27
N LEU A 257 1.34 21.85 3.36
CA LEU A 257 0.45 20.69 3.33
C LEU A 257 -0.50 20.66 4.52
N HIS A 258 0.00 21.00 5.71
CA HIS A 258 -0.81 21.10 6.93
C HIS A 258 -1.95 22.12 6.76
N ASP A 259 -1.62 23.31 6.23
CA ASP A 259 -2.59 24.39 6.01
C ASP A 259 -3.62 24.02 4.92
N ILE A 260 -3.19 23.32 3.86
CA ILE A 260 -4.08 22.78 2.82
C ILE A 260 -5.07 21.79 3.47
N GLY A 261 -4.58 20.81 4.22
CA GLY A 261 -5.43 19.82 4.90
C GLY A 261 -6.42 20.47 5.86
N GLN A 262 -5.99 21.45 6.65
CA GLN A 262 -6.89 22.20 7.55
C GLN A 262 -7.96 22.99 6.78
N SER A 263 -7.57 23.64 5.69
CA SER A 263 -8.51 24.42 4.85
C SER A 263 -9.58 23.52 4.24
N GLN A 264 -9.19 22.33 3.77
CA GLN A 264 -10.13 21.35 3.23
C GLN A 264 -11.09 20.83 4.31
N ALA A 265 -10.56 20.30 5.42
CA ALA A 265 -11.37 19.67 6.46
C ALA A 265 -12.33 20.64 7.17
N LYS A 266 -11.83 21.83 7.57
CA LYS A 266 -12.60 22.82 8.34
C LYS A 266 -13.49 23.73 7.46
N GLY A 267 -13.16 23.89 6.19
CA GLY A 267 -13.91 24.67 5.23
C GLY A 267 -14.81 23.80 4.36
N ILE A 268 -14.25 23.27 3.26
CA ILE A 268 -15.02 22.62 2.19
C ILE A 268 -15.81 21.42 2.73
N HIS A 269 -15.14 20.45 3.37
CA HIS A 269 -15.81 19.24 3.81
C HIS A 269 -16.82 19.51 4.96
N ALA A 270 -16.50 20.42 5.87
CA ALA A 270 -17.44 20.78 6.92
C ALA A 270 -18.73 21.42 6.36
N ASP A 271 -18.62 22.23 5.31
CA ASP A 271 -19.78 22.84 4.66
C ASP A 271 -20.60 21.80 3.85
N GLU A 272 -19.93 20.89 3.14
CA GLU A 272 -20.58 19.77 2.42
C GLU A 272 -21.33 18.84 3.42
N PHE A 273 -20.71 18.48 4.53
CA PHE A 273 -21.38 17.70 5.58
C PHE A 273 -22.65 18.40 6.08
N ARG A 274 -22.62 19.71 6.31
CA ARG A 274 -23.80 20.48 6.75
C ARG A 274 -24.90 20.49 5.70
N GLU A 275 -24.55 20.75 4.44
CA GLU A 275 -25.51 20.84 3.34
C GLU A 275 -26.15 19.47 3.08
N ILE A 276 -25.36 18.43 2.90
CA ILE A 276 -25.86 17.08 2.62
C ILE A 276 -26.57 16.49 3.85
N GLY A 277 -26.02 16.72 5.06
CA GLY A 277 -26.62 16.29 6.32
C GLY A 277 -28.00 16.89 6.56
N GLN A 278 -28.21 18.15 6.16
CA GLN A 278 -29.55 18.76 6.23
C GLN A 278 -30.55 18.02 5.34
N ARG A 279 -30.15 17.52 4.17
CA ARG A 279 -31.03 16.72 3.28
C ARG A 279 -31.19 15.29 3.77
N ALA A 280 -30.10 14.65 4.18
CA ALA A 280 -30.07 13.22 4.50
C ALA A 280 -30.59 12.91 5.92
N LEU A 281 -30.25 13.76 6.91
CA LEU A 281 -30.47 13.53 8.35
C LEU A 281 -31.38 14.58 9.00
N GLY A 282 -31.76 15.64 8.28
CA GLY A 282 -32.57 16.72 8.82
C GLY A 282 -31.84 17.67 9.75
N THR A 283 -30.51 17.65 9.77
CA THR A 283 -29.66 18.51 10.61
C THR A 283 -28.45 19.04 9.86
N SER A 284 -28.03 20.26 10.17
CA SER A 284 -26.78 20.86 9.72
C SER A 284 -25.73 20.96 10.85
N ASP A 285 -25.99 20.37 12.02
CA ASP A 285 -25.01 20.31 13.09
C ASP A 285 -23.96 19.26 12.76
N LEU A 286 -22.73 19.72 12.51
CA LEU A 286 -21.61 18.85 12.09
C LEU A 286 -21.34 17.75 13.14
N ALA A 287 -21.37 18.08 14.42
CA ALA A 287 -21.10 17.10 15.46
C ALA A 287 -22.17 15.98 15.48
N VAL A 288 -23.43 16.34 15.30
CA VAL A 288 -24.55 15.39 15.22
C VAL A 288 -24.43 14.52 13.95
N ILE A 289 -24.05 15.11 12.81
CA ILE A 289 -23.85 14.37 11.56
C ILE A 289 -22.73 13.32 11.73
N LEU A 290 -21.56 13.75 12.18
CA LEU A 290 -20.41 12.86 12.36
C LEU A 290 -20.69 11.75 13.38
N GLU A 291 -21.36 12.10 14.50
CA GLU A 291 -21.78 11.13 15.52
C GLU A 291 -22.76 10.09 14.96
N THR A 292 -23.75 10.54 14.16
CA THR A 292 -24.72 9.65 13.51
C THR A 292 -24.02 8.69 12.56
N LEU A 293 -23.12 9.17 11.68
CA LEU A 293 -22.39 8.35 10.74
C LEU A 293 -21.52 7.29 11.43
N ARG A 294 -20.91 7.64 12.57
CA ARG A 294 -20.08 6.70 13.34
C ARG A 294 -20.88 5.63 14.06
N ASN A 295 -22.02 5.98 14.65
CA ASN A 295 -22.64 5.18 15.70
C ASN A 295 -24.02 4.63 15.36
N ASP A 296 -24.69 5.07 14.27
CA ASP A 296 -26.00 4.54 13.91
C ASP A 296 -25.87 3.09 13.37
N PRO A 297 -26.43 2.09 14.08
CA PRO A 297 -26.34 0.69 13.63
C PRO A 297 -27.06 0.43 12.31
N SER A 298 -28.03 1.27 11.94
CA SER A 298 -28.75 1.13 10.65
C SER A 298 -27.89 1.41 9.43
N LEU A 299 -26.76 2.09 9.63
CA LEU A 299 -25.76 2.40 8.61
C LEU A 299 -24.68 1.32 8.47
N ARG A 300 -24.87 0.16 9.08
CA ARG A 300 -23.91 -0.96 9.06
C ARG A 300 -24.49 -2.17 8.33
N TYR A 301 -23.60 -3.06 7.90
CA TYR A 301 -24.00 -4.33 7.33
C TYR A 301 -24.44 -5.31 8.43
N SER A 302 -25.29 -6.26 8.05
CA SER A 302 -25.72 -7.33 8.94
C SER A 302 -25.02 -8.65 8.67
N THR A 303 -24.57 -8.89 7.43
CA THR A 303 -23.90 -10.14 7.02
C THR A 303 -22.80 -9.88 5.99
N SER A 304 -21.87 -10.84 5.86
CA SER A 304 -20.80 -10.82 4.87
C SER A 304 -21.33 -10.86 3.43
N GLU A 305 -22.41 -11.60 3.19
CA GLU A 305 -23.04 -11.71 1.85
C GLU A 305 -23.57 -10.35 1.39
N GLN A 306 -24.08 -9.51 2.30
CA GLN A 306 -24.52 -8.15 1.96
C GLN A 306 -23.35 -7.27 1.50
N ILE A 307 -22.18 -7.40 2.12
CA ILE A 307 -20.97 -6.67 1.72
C ILE A 307 -20.57 -7.08 0.30
N VAL A 308 -20.50 -8.39 0.03
CA VAL A 308 -20.11 -8.94 -1.28
C VAL A 308 -21.10 -8.48 -2.37
N ALA A 309 -22.39 -8.70 -2.15
CA ALA A 309 -23.42 -8.35 -3.12
C ALA A 309 -23.45 -6.85 -3.45
N HIS A 310 -23.22 -5.99 -2.43
CA HIS A 310 -23.15 -4.54 -2.63
C HIS A 310 -21.90 -4.14 -3.44
N ALA A 311 -20.73 -4.72 -3.13
CA ALA A 311 -19.51 -4.46 -3.89
C ALA A 311 -19.63 -4.89 -5.37
N GLU A 312 -20.22 -6.07 -5.63
CA GLU A 312 -20.48 -6.55 -7.01
C GLU A 312 -21.44 -5.62 -7.77
N GLU A 313 -22.49 -5.14 -7.10
CA GLU A 313 -23.45 -4.19 -7.69
C GLU A 313 -22.77 -2.86 -8.02
N ILE A 314 -21.94 -2.30 -7.12
CA ILE A 314 -21.18 -1.07 -7.34
C ILE A 314 -20.27 -1.21 -8.56
N VAL A 315 -19.51 -2.31 -8.64
CA VAL A 315 -18.59 -2.58 -9.77
C VAL A 315 -19.37 -2.67 -11.09
N ALA A 316 -20.49 -3.40 -11.12
CA ALA A 316 -21.30 -3.56 -12.33
C ALA A 316 -21.89 -2.22 -12.79
N ARG A 317 -22.51 -1.46 -11.89
CA ARG A 317 -23.15 -0.17 -12.17
C ARG A 317 -22.14 0.87 -12.68
N SER A 318 -21.03 0.99 -12.01
CA SER A 318 -19.97 1.94 -12.39
C SER A 318 -19.29 1.57 -13.72
N TRP A 319 -19.13 0.27 -13.99
CA TRP A 319 -18.61 -0.20 -15.27
C TRP A 319 -19.55 0.14 -16.42
N GLU A 320 -20.86 -0.08 -16.26
CA GLU A 320 -21.86 0.27 -17.27
C GLU A 320 -21.85 1.77 -17.56
N ALA A 321 -21.93 2.60 -16.53
CA ALA A 321 -21.94 4.06 -16.66
C ALA A 321 -20.67 4.62 -17.30
N SER A 322 -19.53 3.99 -17.09
CA SER A 322 -18.23 4.46 -17.64
C SER A 322 -18.21 4.51 -19.19
N ALA A 323 -19.12 3.79 -19.87
CA ALA A 323 -19.22 3.80 -21.32
C ALA A 323 -19.59 5.16 -21.91
N ASP A 324 -20.37 5.96 -21.18
CA ASP A 324 -20.82 7.27 -21.62
C ASP A 324 -19.81 8.40 -21.26
N TRP A 325 -18.85 8.10 -20.37
CA TRP A 325 -17.91 9.08 -19.83
C TRP A 325 -16.49 8.97 -20.39
N PHE A 326 -16.10 7.77 -20.82
CA PHE A 326 -14.72 7.50 -21.25
C PHE A 326 -14.67 6.95 -22.67
N ASN A 327 -13.86 7.59 -23.53
CA ASN A 327 -13.61 7.12 -24.89
C ASN A 327 -12.70 5.87 -24.94
N LEU A 328 -11.91 5.64 -23.89
CA LEU A 328 -11.02 4.50 -23.75
C LEU A 328 -11.28 3.84 -22.41
N ARG A 329 -11.46 2.53 -22.42
CA ARG A 329 -11.74 1.72 -21.23
C ARG A 329 -10.82 0.51 -21.21
N PRO A 330 -10.42 0.03 -20.02
CA PRO A 330 -9.65 -1.20 -19.93
C PRO A 330 -10.43 -2.40 -20.49
N VAL A 331 -9.70 -3.36 -21.06
CA VAL A 331 -10.28 -4.63 -21.56
C VAL A 331 -10.38 -5.64 -20.42
N GLY A 332 -9.43 -5.62 -19.50
CA GLY A 332 -9.40 -6.50 -18.33
C GLY A 332 -10.60 -6.26 -17.40
N SER A 333 -11.17 -7.35 -16.88
CA SER A 333 -12.29 -7.29 -15.93
C SER A 333 -11.81 -7.04 -14.50
N CYS A 334 -12.67 -6.44 -13.68
CA CYS A 334 -12.51 -6.33 -12.23
C CYS A 334 -13.28 -7.45 -11.55
N SER A 335 -12.60 -8.32 -10.79
CA SER A 335 -13.25 -9.30 -9.94
C SER A 335 -13.40 -8.76 -8.51
N VAL A 336 -14.50 -9.12 -7.84
CA VAL A 336 -14.68 -8.85 -6.40
C VAL A 336 -14.33 -10.12 -5.64
N GLN A 337 -13.48 -10.02 -4.64
CA GLN A 337 -13.10 -11.15 -3.79
C GLN A 337 -13.08 -10.73 -2.32
N GLN A 338 -13.37 -11.69 -1.44
CA GLN A 338 -13.21 -11.47 -0.01
C GLN A 338 -11.72 -11.55 0.38
N VAL A 339 -11.31 -10.69 1.31
CA VAL A 339 -10.00 -10.84 1.96
C VAL A 339 -9.96 -12.21 2.63
N PRO A 340 -8.89 -13.00 2.45
CA PRO A 340 -8.74 -14.30 3.10
C PRO A 340 -8.91 -14.20 4.62
N GLU A 341 -9.63 -15.16 5.21
CA GLU A 341 -10.04 -15.13 6.62
C GLU A 341 -8.84 -14.96 7.58
N PHE A 342 -7.72 -15.59 7.30
CA PHE A 342 -6.51 -15.50 8.13
C PHE A 342 -5.88 -14.10 8.15
N MET A 343 -6.16 -13.26 7.15
CA MET A 343 -5.68 -11.88 7.07
C MET A 343 -6.75 -10.87 7.51
N ALA A 344 -8.03 -11.25 7.44
CA ALA A 344 -9.15 -10.32 7.49
C ALA A 344 -9.21 -9.47 8.77
N LYS A 345 -8.77 -10.00 9.90
CA LYS A 345 -8.74 -9.27 11.19
C LYS A 345 -7.85 -8.03 11.15
N ASN A 346 -6.73 -8.09 10.42
CA ASN A 346 -5.70 -7.02 10.39
C ASN A 346 -5.63 -6.32 9.02
N ALA A 347 -6.42 -6.77 8.04
CA ALA A 347 -6.47 -6.18 6.72
C ALA A 347 -7.32 -4.90 6.69
N PRO A 348 -7.02 -3.94 5.79
CA PRO A 348 -7.86 -2.77 5.57
C PRO A 348 -9.28 -3.17 5.15
N PRO A 349 -10.25 -2.24 5.20
CA PRO A 349 -11.63 -2.50 4.78
C PRO A 349 -11.75 -3.00 3.33
N ALA A 350 -10.88 -2.51 2.46
CA ALA A 350 -10.80 -2.92 1.06
C ALA A 350 -9.45 -2.50 0.45
N TYR A 351 -9.09 -3.12 -0.67
CA TYR A 351 -7.96 -2.71 -1.50
C TYR A 351 -8.06 -3.30 -2.91
N TYR A 352 -7.42 -2.65 -3.87
CA TYR A 352 -7.33 -3.15 -5.23
C TYR A 352 -5.95 -3.79 -5.49
N PHE A 353 -5.96 -4.91 -6.21
CA PHE A 353 -4.74 -5.54 -6.71
C PHE A 353 -4.78 -5.60 -8.25
N PRO A 354 -3.79 -5.01 -8.95
CA PRO A 354 -3.79 -4.94 -10.41
C PRO A 354 -3.62 -6.31 -11.06
N PRO A 355 -4.03 -6.47 -12.33
CA PRO A 355 -3.88 -7.74 -13.05
C PRO A 355 -2.39 -8.09 -13.23
N SER A 356 -2.09 -9.40 -13.23
CA SER A 356 -0.76 -9.89 -13.57
C SER A 356 -0.46 -9.65 -15.06
N SER A 357 0.83 -9.41 -15.39
CA SER A 357 1.25 -9.16 -16.76
C SER A 357 1.17 -10.40 -17.66
N ASP A 358 1.25 -11.59 -17.08
CA ASP A 358 1.11 -12.88 -17.76
C ASP A 358 -0.37 -13.28 -18.01
N GLY A 359 -1.32 -12.50 -17.50
CA GLY A 359 -2.76 -12.77 -17.62
C GLY A 359 -3.29 -13.90 -16.72
N SER A 360 -2.48 -14.44 -15.82
CA SER A 360 -2.89 -15.52 -14.91
C SER A 360 -3.89 -15.05 -13.84
N ARG A 361 -3.91 -13.76 -13.53
CA ARG A 361 -4.78 -13.16 -12.51
C ARG A 361 -5.43 -11.88 -13.04
N PRO A 362 -6.78 -11.74 -12.95
CA PRO A 362 -7.47 -10.49 -13.26
C PRO A 362 -7.20 -9.41 -12.22
N GLY A 363 -7.52 -8.16 -12.54
CA GLY A 363 -7.62 -7.10 -11.55
C GLY A 363 -8.66 -7.46 -10.48
N THR A 364 -8.32 -7.29 -9.21
CA THR A 364 -9.16 -7.78 -8.12
C THR A 364 -9.39 -6.69 -7.07
N TYR A 365 -10.66 -6.38 -6.83
CA TYR A 365 -11.14 -5.58 -5.71
C TYR A 365 -11.39 -6.50 -4.52
N PHE A 366 -10.50 -6.45 -3.54
CA PHE A 366 -10.63 -7.20 -2.30
C PHE A 366 -11.46 -6.42 -1.29
N ILE A 367 -12.44 -7.09 -0.68
CA ILE A 367 -13.31 -6.54 0.36
C ILE A 367 -13.18 -7.33 1.65
N ASN A 368 -13.07 -6.64 2.77
CA ASN A 368 -12.97 -7.26 4.07
C ASN A 368 -14.36 -7.49 4.66
N THR A 369 -14.76 -8.74 4.79
CA THR A 369 -16.05 -9.15 5.32
C THR A 369 -16.02 -9.58 6.80
N HIS A 370 -14.86 -9.43 7.46
CA HIS A 370 -14.71 -9.74 8.89
C HIS A 370 -15.54 -8.77 9.73
N GLU A 371 -16.31 -9.30 10.69
CA GLU A 371 -17.20 -8.53 11.58
C GLU A 371 -18.12 -7.56 10.82
N PRO A 372 -19.05 -8.05 9.99
CA PRO A 372 -19.88 -7.20 9.12
C PRO A 372 -20.67 -6.13 9.90
N GLY A 373 -21.06 -6.40 11.13
CA GLY A 373 -21.70 -5.43 12.02
C GLY A 373 -20.84 -4.23 12.41
N GLN A 374 -19.53 -4.29 12.17
CA GLN A 374 -18.61 -3.15 12.35
C GLN A 374 -18.37 -2.39 11.04
N ARG A 375 -18.76 -2.94 9.89
CA ARG A 375 -18.52 -2.32 8.59
C ARG A 375 -19.61 -1.32 8.24
N VAL A 376 -19.21 -0.08 7.95
CA VAL A 376 -20.13 0.98 7.53
C VAL A 376 -20.57 0.78 6.08
N ARG A 377 -21.88 0.96 5.82
CA ARG A 377 -22.46 0.79 4.50
C ARG A 377 -22.36 2.06 3.66
N TYR A 378 -22.52 3.22 4.29
CA TYR A 378 -22.53 4.51 3.61
C TYR A 378 -21.20 4.89 2.92
N GLY A 379 -20.07 4.33 3.39
CA GLY A 379 -18.76 4.52 2.76
C GLY A 379 -18.45 3.55 1.61
N ALA A 380 -19.26 2.50 1.44
CA ALA A 380 -18.94 1.41 0.51
C ALA A 380 -18.93 1.84 -0.96
N GLU A 381 -19.83 2.76 -1.36
CA GLU A 381 -19.87 3.27 -2.73
C GLU A 381 -18.63 4.11 -3.05
N ALA A 382 -18.21 5.02 -2.16
CA ALA A 382 -17.00 5.80 -2.34
C ALA A 382 -15.76 4.89 -2.47
N VAL A 383 -15.62 3.91 -1.57
CA VAL A 383 -14.52 2.92 -1.64
C VAL A 383 -14.59 2.09 -2.92
N GLY A 384 -15.76 1.63 -3.34
CA GLY A 384 -15.93 0.87 -4.57
C GLY A 384 -15.58 1.67 -5.83
N PHE A 385 -15.90 2.96 -5.87
CA PHE A 385 -15.50 3.85 -6.98
C PHE A 385 -14.01 4.16 -6.95
N HIS A 386 -13.42 4.23 -5.78
CA HIS A 386 -11.97 4.41 -5.60
C HIS A 386 -11.19 3.16 -6.07
N GLU A 387 -11.55 1.98 -5.58
CA GLU A 387 -10.80 0.74 -5.83
C GLU A 387 -11.09 0.12 -7.21
N ALA A 388 -12.35 0.22 -7.67
CA ALA A 388 -12.76 -0.39 -8.94
C ALA A 388 -12.88 0.64 -10.06
N ASN A 389 -14.12 1.05 -10.40
CA ASN A 389 -14.42 1.93 -11.52
C ASN A 389 -15.10 3.22 -11.04
N PRO A 390 -14.67 4.38 -11.50
CA PRO A 390 -13.57 4.65 -12.45
C PRO A 390 -12.18 4.81 -11.80
N GLY A 391 -11.97 4.26 -10.61
CA GLY A 391 -10.77 4.42 -9.80
C GLY A 391 -9.57 3.55 -10.20
N HIS A 392 -8.98 2.85 -9.23
CA HIS A 392 -7.71 2.11 -9.39
C HIS A 392 -7.76 1.04 -10.48
N HIS A 393 -8.81 0.23 -10.53
CA HIS A 393 -8.93 -0.78 -11.57
C HIS A 393 -8.88 -0.14 -12.96
N PHE A 394 -9.67 0.91 -13.16
CA PHE A 394 -9.74 1.60 -14.44
C PHE A 394 -8.38 2.16 -14.86
N GLN A 395 -7.73 2.90 -13.97
CA GLN A 395 -6.44 3.57 -14.23
C GLN A 395 -5.31 2.57 -14.46
N LEU A 396 -5.12 1.65 -13.50
CA LEU A 396 -3.95 0.76 -13.49
C LEU A 396 -4.04 -0.32 -14.57
N THR A 397 -5.25 -0.85 -14.81
CA THR A 397 -5.45 -1.82 -15.90
C THR A 397 -5.26 -1.17 -17.25
N LEU A 398 -5.83 0.03 -17.46
CA LEU A 398 -5.62 0.77 -18.71
C LEU A 398 -4.15 1.09 -18.94
N ALA A 399 -3.41 1.52 -17.89
CA ALA A 399 -1.98 1.78 -18.01
C ALA A 399 -1.19 0.50 -18.40
N ALA A 400 -1.54 -0.64 -17.82
CA ALA A 400 -0.92 -1.94 -18.13
C ALA A 400 -1.17 -2.40 -19.57
N GLU A 401 -2.32 -2.03 -20.14
CA GLU A 401 -2.73 -2.38 -21.52
C GLU A 401 -2.12 -1.47 -22.59
N LEU A 402 -1.53 -0.32 -22.20
CA LEU A 402 -0.93 0.58 -23.17
C LEU A 402 0.24 -0.10 -23.88
N SER A 403 0.20 -0.08 -25.23
CA SER A 403 1.34 -0.42 -26.07
C SER A 403 2.23 0.82 -26.29
N ASN A 404 3.49 0.63 -26.64
CA ASN A 404 4.42 1.69 -27.02
C ASN A 404 4.87 2.65 -25.89
N ILE A 405 4.77 2.20 -24.63
CA ILE A 405 5.45 2.86 -23.51
C ILE A 405 6.28 1.82 -22.73
N PRO A 406 7.40 2.20 -22.12
CA PRO A 406 8.23 1.30 -21.33
C PRO A 406 7.48 0.67 -20.15
N GLU A 407 7.87 -0.56 -19.76
CA GLU A 407 7.19 -1.30 -18.68
C GLU A 407 7.21 -0.55 -17.36
N PHE A 408 8.31 0.11 -16.98
CA PHE A 408 8.34 0.89 -15.75
C PHE A 408 7.24 1.95 -15.69
N ARG A 409 6.88 2.60 -16.83
CA ARG A 409 5.81 3.60 -16.89
C ARG A 409 4.42 3.00 -16.74
N LYS A 410 4.23 1.76 -17.17
CA LYS A 410 2.96 1.05 -17.00
C LYS A 410 2.73 0.65 -15.54
N ARG A 411 3.80 0.50 -14.78
CA ARG A 411 3.82 -0.01 -13.40
C ARG A 411 4.30 1.03 -12.40
N ALA A 412 4.69 2.24 -12.85
CA ALA A 412 5.07 3.31 -11.96
C ALA A 412 3.90 3.69 -11.04
N ILE A 413 4.14 3.63 -9.74
CA ILE A 413 3.16 3.97 -8.71
C ILE A 413 3.61 5.27 -8.07
N SER A 414 3.43 6.40 -8.78
CA SER A 414 3.45 7.70 -8.12
C SER A 414 2.20 7.80 -7.24
N THR A 415 2.39 7.82 -5.93
CA THR A 415 1.29 7.87 -4.95
C THR A 415 0.35 9.02 -5.22
N ALA A 416 0.89 10.24 -5.49
CA ALA A 416 0.07 11.41 -5.83
C ALA A 416 -0.83 11.18 -7.05
N TYR A 417 -0.36 10.43 -8.05
CA TYR A 417 -1.14 10.15 -9.25
C TYR A 417 -2.15 9.01 -9.04
N VAL A 418 -1.74 7.91 -8.42
CA VAL A 418 -2.59 6.74 -8.21
C VAL A 418 -3.68 7.05 -7.20
N GLU A 419 -3.31 7.51 -6.01
CA GLU A 419 -4.27 7.84 -4.94
C GLU A 419 -5.07 9.11 -5.27
N GLY A 420 -4.44 10.09 -5.92
CA GLY A 420 -5.13 11.29 -6.40
C GLY A 420 -6.18 10.97 -7.46
N TRP A 421 -5.92 10.00 -8.36
CA TRP A 421 -6.93 9.51 -9.29
C TRP A 421 -8.07 8.79 -8.56
N GLY A 422 -7.76 7.91 -7.60
CA GLY A 422 -8.78 7.23 -6.79
C GLY A 422 -9.70 8.25 -6.09
N LEU A 423 -9.13 9.26 -5.44
CA LEU A 423 -9.89 10.34 -4.80
C LEU A 423 -10.71 11.15 -5.81
N TYR A 424 -10.14 11.50 -6.97
CA TYR A 424 -10.88 12.17 -8.04
C TYR A 424 -12.03 11.29 -8.55
N ALA A 425 -11.82 9.98 -8.68
CA ALA A 425 -12.84 9.04 -9.14
C ALA A 425 -14.06 8.99 -8.22
N GLU A 426 -13.88 9.15 -6.91
CA GLU A 426 -14.98 9.27 -5.95
C GLU A 426 -15.85 10.52 -6.25
N ARG A 427 -15.23 11.66 -6.54
CA ARG A 427 -15.93 12.90 -6.93
C ARG A 427 -16.55 12.79 -8.33
N LEU A 428 -15.83 12.21 -9.28
CA LEU A 428 -16.34 11.95 -10.62
C LEU A 428 -17.58 11.04 -10.59
N ALA A 429 -17.62 10.04 -9.71
CA ALA A 429 -18.78 9.18 -9.53
C ALA A 429 -20.04 9.97 -9.09
N ASP A 430 -19.90 11.06 -8.34
CA ASP A 430 -21.01 11.96 -8.01
C ASP A 430 -21.48 12.75 -9.26
N GLU A 431 -20.58 13.25 -10.08
CA GLU A 431 -20.91 13.88 -11.37
C GLU A 431 -21.60 12.89 -12.32
N MET A 432 -21.21 11.62 -12.28
CA MET A 432 -21.84 10.51 -13.03
C MET A 432 -23.20 10.09 -12.45
N ASN A 433 -23.65 10.67 -11.34
CA ASN A 433 -24.87 10.29 -10.59
C ASN A 433 -24.88 8.83 -10.14
N LEU A 434 -23.75 8.32 -9.67
CA LEU A 434 -23.60 6.92 -9.24
C LEU A 434 -23.91 6.72 -7.76
N TYR A 435 -23.92 7.74 -6.92
CA TYR A 435 -24.29 7.58 -5.51
C TYR A 435 -25.79 7.32 -5.36
N SER A 436 -26.12 6.29 -4.58
CA SER A 436 -27.51 5.81 -4.43
C SER A 436 -28.39 6.77 -3.60
N SER A 437 -27.78 7.50 -2.67
CA SER A 437 -28.50 8.43 -1.79
C SER A 437 -27.59 9.54 -1.25
N ASP A 438 -28.19 10.54 -0.59
CA ASP A 438 -27.44 11.57 0.16
C ASP A 438 -26.67 10.97 1.36
N ILE A 439 -27.06 9.82 1.90
CA ILE A 439 -26.27 9.11 2.93
C ILE A 439 -24.96 8.58 2.32
N ASP A 440 -24.99 8.02 1.11
CA ASP A 440 -23.81 7.53 0.43
C ASP A 440 -22.91 8.68 -0.02
N ARG A 441 -23.49 9.84 -0.38
CA ARG A 441 -22.72 11.09 -0.60
C ARG A 441 -22.03 11.60 0.68
N LEU A 442 -22.65 11.46 1.87
CA LEU A 442 -21.95 11.72 3.12
C LEU A 442 -20.77 10.76 3.32
N GLY A 443 -20.85 9.53 2.77
CA GLY A 443 -19.74 8.59 2.71
C GLY A 443 -18.57 9.11 1.87
N MET A 444 -18.86 9.68 0.69
CA MET A 444 -17.86 10.35 -0.16
C MET A 444 -17.17 11.49 0.58
N VAL A 445 -17.95 12.40 1.18
CA VAL A 445 -17.38 13.52 1.94
C VAL A 445 -16.56 13.03 3.13
N SER A 446 -16.97 11.94 3.79
CA SER A 446 -16.23 11.33 4.89
C SER A 446 -14.87 10.77 4.44
N ALA A 447 -14.82 10.09 3.28
CA ALA A 447 -13.59 9.57 2.71
C ALA A 447 -12.61 10.71 2.33
N ASP A 448 -13.12 11.77 1.72
CA ASP A 448 -12.35 12.96 1.34
C ASP A 448 -11.85 13.73 2.58
N ALA A 449 -12.72 13.96 3.56
CA ALA A 449 -12.35 14.59 4.83
C ALA A 449 -11.29 13.79 5.61
N TRP A 450 -11.33 12.47 5.52
CA TRP A 450 -10.30 11.61 6.10
C TRP A 450 -8.94 11.86 5.46
N ARG A 451 -8.87 11.90 4.12
CA ARG A 451 -7.61 12.18 3.40
C ARG A 451 -7.08 13.58 3.69
N ALA A 452 -7.97 14.58 3.76
CA ALA A 452 -7.58 15.92 4.23
C ALA A 452 -7.08 15.91 5.68
N GLY A 453 -7.72 15.12 6.54
CA GLY A 453 -7.28 14.88 7.92
C GLY A 453 -5.89 14.26 7.99
N ARG A 454 -5.58 13.31 7.11
CA ARG A 454 -4.24 12.71 6.99
C ARG A 454 -3.17 13.75 6.69
N LEU A 455 -3.40 14.69 5.77
CA LEU A 455 -2.44 15.78 5.52
C LEU A 455 -2.13 16.56 6.80
N VAL A 456 -3.12 16.77 7.66
CA VAL A 456 -2.94 17.53 8.90
C VAL A 456 -2.23 16.70 9.96
N VAL A 457 -2.63 15.46 10.18
CA VAL A 457 -2.06 14.66 11.27
C VAL A 457 -0.68 14.13 10.93
N ASP A 458 -0.42 13.75 9.67
CA ASP A 458 0.89 13.31 9.20
C ASP A 458 1.93 14.42 9.35
N THR A 459 1.66 15.60 8.79
CA THR A 459 2.53 16.77 8.95
C THR A 459 2.62 17.23 10.40
N GLY A 460 1.52 17.15 11.13
CA GLY A 460 1.45 17.47 12.56
C GLY A 460 2.40 16.60 13.38
N VAL A 461 2.36 15.29 13.17
CA VAL A 461 3.19 14.32 13.90
C VAL A 461 4.63 14.37 13.43
N HIS A 462 4.87 14.33 12.12
CA HIS A 462 6.22 14.12 11.58
C HIS A 462 7.07 15.40 11.51
N ALA A 463 6.45 16.58 11.44
CA ALA A 463 7.17 17.86 11.35
C ALA A 463 6.85 18.85 12.48
N LEU A 464 5.60 18.93 12.95
CA LEU A 464 5.16 19.95 13.91
C LEU A 464 5.17 19.47 15.37
N GLY A 465 5.63 18.23 15.61
CA GLY A 465 5.79 17.67 16.95
C GLY A 465 4.49 17.33 17.67
N TRP A 466 3.41 17.05 16.93
CA TRP A 466 2.18 16.55 17.51
C TRP A 466 2.38 15.16 18.10
N ASN A 467 1.82 14.94 19.26
CA ASN A 467 1.72 13.62 19.83
C ASN A 467 0.49 12.86 19.29
N ARG A 468 0.44 11.55 19.54
CA ARG A 468 -0.66 10.69 19.09
C ARG A 468 -2.03 11.19 19.53
N ARG A 469 -2.17 11.69 20.75
CA ARG A 469 -3.44 12.20 21.26
C ARG A 469 -3.97 13.39 20.45
N GLN A 470 -3.10 14.34 20.07
CA GLN A 470 -3.48 15.49 19.24
C GLN A 470 -3.96 15.04 17.85
N ALA A 471 -3.30 14.05 17.25
CA ALA A 471 -3.70 13.49 15.96
C ALA A 471 -5.08 12.79 16.04
N VAL A 472 -5.30 11.97 17.08
CA VAL A 472 -6.58 11.29 17.33
C VAL A 472 -7.71 12.31 17.52
N GLU A 473 -7.53 13.29 18.42
CA GLU A 473 -8.51 14.35 18.69
C GLU A 473 -8.89 15.13 17.42
N TYR A 474 -7.91 15.38 16.54
CA TYR A 474 -8.16 16.07 15.28
C TYR A 474 -9.04 15.22 14.32
N LEU A 475 -8.70 13.96 14.12
CA LEU A 475 -9.47 13.07 13.25
C LEU A 475 -10.89 12.83 13.80
N GLU A 476 -11.06 12.66 15.12
CA GLU A 476 -12.37 12.54 15.76
C GLU A 476 -13.25 13.77 15.55
N GLN A 477 -12.64 14.95 15.53
CA GLN A 477 -13.39 16.21 15.40
C GLN A 477 -13.85 16.49 13.97
N TRP A 478 -13.09 16.10 12.95
CA TRP A 478 -13.28 16.56 11.58
C TRP A 478 -13.64 15.45 10.59
N THR A 479 -13.65 14.20 10.99
CA THR A 479 -13.96 13.05 10.13
C THR A 479 -15.07 12.19 10.73
N ALA A 480 -15.74 11.39 9.89
CA ALA A 480 -16.71 10.39 10.34
C ALA A 480 -16.11 8.97 10.49
N ILE A 481 -14.77 8.86 10.51
CA ILE A 481 -14.10 7.57 10.67
C ILE A 481 -14.42 6.98 12.04
N ASP A 482 -14.57 5.68 12.10
CA ASP A 482 -14.79 4.99 13.37
C ASP A 482 -13.54 5.05 14.28
N PRO A 483 -13.73 5.02 15.62
CA PRO A 483 -12.63 5.18 16.58
C PRO A 483 -11.54 4.13 16.45
N GLN A 484 -11.85 2.90 16.00
CA GLN A 484 -10.85 1.85 15.84
C GLN A 484 -9.95 2.15 14.64
N SER A 485 -10.52 2.59 13.53
CA SER A 485 -9.77 3.02 12.34
C SER A 485 -8.85 4.20 12.66
N ILE A 486 -9.33 5.19 13.44
CA ILE A 486 -8.49 6.30 13.91
C ILE A 486 -7.30 5.80 14.75
N GLN A 487 -7.49 4.77 15.58
CA GLN A 487 -6.39 4.22 16.39
C GLN A 487 -5.34 3.45 15.58
N THR A 488 -5.70 2.94 14.41
CA THR A 488 -4.78 2.23 13.51
C THR A 488 -4.09 3.15 12.51
N GLU A 489 -4.66 4.33 12.23
CA GLU A 489 -4.08 5.39 11.42
C GLU A 489 -2.80 5.96 12.03
#